data_caac31d4eff7d6ee533ad5879d878b13
#
_entry.id   caac31d4eff7d6ee533ad5879d878b13
#
_cell.length_a   1.000
_cell.length_b   1.000
_cell.length_c   1.000
_cell.angle_alpha   90.00
_cell.angle_beta   90.00
_cell.angle_gamma   90.00
#
_symmetry.space_group_name_H-M   'P 1'
#
loop_
_entity.id
_entity.type
_entity.pdbx_description
1 polymer ?
#
loop_
_entity_poly.entity_id
_entity_poly.type
_entity_poly.pdbx_seq_one_letter_code
_entity_poly.pdbx_strand_id
1 'polypeptide(L)'
;YDMLGRGGVDDPRDTSIDALMQRYGIDRTQAKRVEDTVLRLFDQVAARWNLGDDERRMLVWAARVHELGLAIAHSQYHVHGAYVLEHSDIAGFSRQQQLFLAALVRNHRRNISNKSLDALPDRLQAQVRRSAVLLRLAVLLHRSHEDGTIPKLQLRVNGNAIGISIPGHWLDQRPLLRSDLEHE
;
A
#
# COMPACT_ATOMS: atom_id res chain seq x y z
N TYR A 1 30.93 -27.56 1.28
CA TYR A 1 31.38 -26.25 1.75
C TYR A 1 30.56 -25.17 1.02
N ASP A 2 29.31 -25.15 1.29
CA ASP A 2 28.46 -24.06 0.86
C ASP A 2 28.40 -22.99 1.97
N MET A 3 29.47 -22.23 2.01
CA MET A 3 29.56 -20.97 2.72
C MET A 3 29.26 -19.79 1.77
N LEU A 4 28.41 -20.02 0.82
CA LEU A 4 27.66 -18.95 0.22
C LEU A 4 26.38 -18.82 1.04
N GLY A 5 26.55 -18.39 2.27
CA GLY A 5 25.50 -17.79 3.02
C GLY A 5 24.79 -16.83 2.09
N ARG A 6 23.51 -17.05 1.90
CA ARG A 6 22.59 -16.07 1.35
C ARG A 6 22.60 -14.88 2.30
N GLY A 7 23.70 -14.13 2.25
CA GLY A 7 23.68 -12.76 2.64
C GLY A 7 22.74 -12.07 1.69
N GLY A 8 21.45 -12.17 1.93
CA GLY A 8 20.55 -11.20 1.39
C GLY A 8 21.16 -9.89 1.85
N VAL A 9 21.66 -9.09 0.91
CA VAL A 9 22.08 -7.74 1.21
C VAL A 9 20.85 -7.10 1.84
N ASP A 10 20.90 -6.85 3.17
CA ASP A 10 19.83 -6.18 3.86
C ASP A 10 19.61 -4.84 3.16
N ASP A 11 18.47 -4.69 2.53
CA ASP A 11 18.14 -3.44 1.86
C ASP A 11 18.03 -2.34 2.92
N PRO A 12 18.86 -1.29 2.88
CA PRO A 12 18.85 -0.23 3.89
C PRO A 12 17.48 0.45 3.99
N ARG A 13 16.68 0.36 2.94
CA ARG A 13 15.31 0.88 2.93
C ARG A 13 14.40 0.11 3.88
N ASP A 14 14.54 -1.20 3.98
CA ASP A 14 13.79 -2.02 4.95
C ASP A 14 14.10 -1.59 6.39
N THR A 15 15.35 -1.33 6.69
CA THR A 15 15.78 -0.83 8.00
C THR A 15 15.16 0.54 8.30
N SER A 16 15.15 1.42 7.32
CA SER A 16 14.55 2.76 7.46
C SER A 16 13.04 2.70 7.69
N ILE A 17 12.35 1.84 6.97
CA ILE A 17 10.91 1.62 7.15
C ILE A 17 10.61 1.04 8.53
N ASP A 18 11.40 0.06 8.98
CA ASP A 18 11.25 -0.51 10.33
C ASP A 18 11.46 0.55 11.42
N ALA A 19 12.45 1.42 11.25
CA ALA A 19 12.68 2.54 12.17
C ALA A 19 11.50 3.51 12.23
N LEU A 20 10.87 3.81 11.09
CA LEU A 20 9.64 4.62 11.05
C LEU A 20 8.48 3.93 11.76
N MET A 21 8.30 2.62 11.55
CA MET A 21 7.26 1.84 12.22
C MET A 21 7.42 1.89 13.75
N GLN A 22 8.64 1.75 14.23
CA GLN A 22 8.96 1.83 15.64
C GLN A 22 8.75 3.25 16.19
N ARG A 23 9.27 4.25 15.51
CA ARG A 23 9.21 5.66 15.94
C ARG A 23 7.77 6.16 16.08
N TYR A 24 6.91 5.79 15.17
CA TYR A 24 5.51 6.25 15.13
C TYR A 24 4.52 5.26 15.74
N GLY A 25 5.00 4.18 16.35
CA GLY A 25 4.16 3.21 17.05
C GLY A 25 3.13 2.53 16.15
N ILE A 26 3.50 2.19 14.93
CA ILE A 26 2.61 1.57 13.95
C ILE A 26 2.18 0.19 14.43
N ASP A 27 0.89 -0.13 14.28
CA ASP A 27 0.34 -1.46 14.50
C ASP A 27 0.91 -2.43 13.45
N ARG A 28 1.91 -3.22 13.88
CA ARG A 28 2.62 -4.15 12.99
C ARG A 28 1.73 -5.31 12.55
N THR A 29 0.77 -5.71 13.36
CA THR A 29 -0.18 -6.77 13.00
C THR A 29 -1.08 -6.31 11.86
N GLN A 30 -1.63 -5.12 11.96
CA GLN A 30 -2.44 -4.53 10.89
C GLN A 30 -1.61 -4.28 9.63
N ALA A 31 -0.40 -3.74 9.77
CA ALA A 31 0.50 -3.53 8.64
C ALA A 31 0.79 -4.83 7.89
N LYS A 32 1.01 -5.93 8.61
CA LYS A 32 1.26 -7.25 8.00
C LYS A 32 0.04 -7.79 7.25
N ARG A 33 -1.15 -7.62 7.82
CA ARG A 33 -2.40 -8.01 7.13
C ARG A 33 -2.56 -7.31 5.79
N VAL A 34 -2.37 -6.00 5.79
CA VAL A 34 -2.47 -5.19 4.57
C VAL A 34 -1.36 -5.55 3.58
N GLU A 35 -0.13 -5.73 4.05
CA GLU A 35 0.99 -6.17 3.21
C GLU A 35 0.70 -7.50 2.51
N ASP A 36 0.28 -8.51 3.24
CA ASP A 36 0.00 -9.84 2.68
C ASP A 36 -1.15 -9.78 1.66
N THR A 37 -2.16 -9.00 1.92
CA THR A 37 -3.30 -8.85 1.01
C THR A 37 -2.91 -8.07 -0.23
N VAL A 38 -2.21 -6.94 -0.11
CA VAL A 38 -1.80 -6.15 -1.28
C VAL A 38 -0.89 -6.94 -2.21
N LEU A 39 -0.03 -7.81 -1.68
CA LEU A 39 0.83 -8.67 -2.49
C LEU A 39 0.02 -9.73 -3.26
N ARG A 40 -0.99 -10.31 -2.64
CA ARG A 40 -1.90 -11.23 -3.36
C ARG A 40 -2.66 -10.53 -4.48
N LEU A 41 -3.11 -9.30 -4.27
CA LEU A 41 -3.76 -8.51 -5.31
C LEU A 41 -2.78 -8.13 -6.41
N PHE A 42 -1.57 -7.72 -6.04
CA PHE A 42 -0.50 -7.39 -6.97
C PHE A 42 -0.18 -8.54 -7.92
N ASP A 43 -0.01 -9.74 -7.40
CA ASP A 43 0.37 -10.92 -8.20
C ASP A 43 -0.67 -11.25 -9.28
N GLN A 44 -1.93 -10.87 -9.09
CA GLN A 44 -2.98 -11.09 -10.08
C GLN A 44 -2.99 -10.11 -11.25
N VAL A 45 -2.49 -8.89 -11.04
CA VAL A 45 -2.64 -7.78 -12.02
C VAL A 45 -1.32 -7.23 -12.55
N ALA A 46 -0.21 -7.55 -11.93
CA ALA A 46 1.09 -6.94 -12.21
C ALA A 46 1.48 -7.03 -13.70
N ALA A 47 1.32 -8.19 -14.30
CA ALA A 47 1.67 -8.41 -15.71
C ALA A 47 0.83 -7.53 -16.65
N ARG A 48 -0.47 -7.42 -16.40
CA ARG A 48 -1.37 -6.63 -17.24
C ARG A 48 -1.21 -5.13 -17.05
N TRP A 49 -0.84 -4.71 -15.85
CA TRP A 49 -0.63 -3.31 -15.52
C TRP A 49 0.83 -2.88 -15.67
N ASN A 50 1.68 -3.78 -16.12
CA ASN A 50 3.11 -3.52 -16.29
C ASN A 50 3.77 -3.00 -14.99
N LEU A 51 3.42 -3.63 -13.88
CA LEU A 51 4.02 -3.36 -12.57
C LEU A 51 5.13 -4.38 -12.31
N GLY A 52 6.30 -3.90 -11.93
CA GLY A 52 7.48 -4.72 -11.70
C GLY A 52 7.87 -4.83 -10.23
N ASP A 53 9.09 -5.29 -10.00
CA ASP A 53 9.63 -5.51 -8.65
C ASP A 53 9.75 -4.20 -7.86
N ASP A 54 10.01 -3.09 -8.52
CA ASP A 54 10.11 -1.78 -7.86
C ASP A 54 8.75 -1.37 -7.28
N GLU A 55 7.67 -1.51 -8.04
CA GLU A 55 6.32 -1.23 -7.56
C GLU A 55 5.90 -2.20 -6.45
N ARG A 56 6.30 -3.46 -6.56
CA ARG A 56 6.04 -4.46 -5.53
C ARG A 56 6.68 -4.08 -4.20
N ARG A 57 7.92 -3.65 -4.21
CA ARG A 57 8.63 -3.19 -3.02
C ARG A 57 7.99 -1.93 -2.44
N MET A 58 7.65 -0.97 -3.29
CA MET A 58 6.98 0.26 -2.87
C MET A 58 5.64 -0.04 -2.17
N LEU A 59 4.87 -1.00 -2.67
CA LEU A 59 3.62 -1.43 -2.04
C LEU A 59 3.84 -2.08 -0.68
N VAL A 60 4.87 -2.90 -0.53
CA VAL A 60 5.24 -3.48 0.77
C VAL A 60 5.54 -2.38 1.78
N TRP A 61 6.38 -1.44 1.43
CA TRP A 61 6.74 -0.33 2.33
C TRP A 61 5.55 0.57 2.62
N ALA A 62 4.74 0.89 1.61
CA ALA A 62 3.53 1.69 1.79
C ALA A 62 2.52 1.01 2.72
N ALA A 63 2.32 -0.30 2.59
CA ALA A 63 1.48 -1.08 3.50
C ALA A 63 1.96 -1.00 4.95
N ARG A 64 3.27 -1.05 5.16
CA ARG A 64 3.87 -0.97 6.50
C ARG A 64 3.70 0.38 7.16
N VAL A 65 3.71 1.47 6.39
CA VAL A 65 3.67 2.84 6.93
C VAL A 65 2.39 3.62 6.62
N HIS A 66 1.38 2.99 6.01
CA HIS A 66 0.17 3.72 5.63
C HIS A 66 -0.57 4.34 6.81
N GLU A 67 -0.46 3.77 8.02
CA GLU A 67 -1.07 4.30 9.24
C GLU A 67 -0.17 5.26 10.03
N LEU A 68 1.01 5.61 9.52
CA LEU A 68 1.97 6.48 10.20
C LEU A 68 1.32 7.78 10.68
N GLY A 69 0.45 8.37 9.89
CA GLY A 69 -0.22 9.62 10.21
C GLY A 69 -1.15 9.56 11.43
N LEU A 70 -1.57 8.36 11.87
CA LEU A 70 -2.36 8.20 13.09
C LEU A 70 -1.62 8.69 14.34
N ALA A 71 -0.29 8.69 14.32
CA ALA A 71 0.52 9.25 15.41
C ALA A 71 0.36 10.77 15.53
N ILE A 72 -0.12 11.44 14.50
CA ILE A 72 -0.35 12.89 14.47
C ILE A 72 -1.81 13.20 14.76
N ALA A 73 -2.72 12.68 13.94
CA ALA A 73 -4.15 12.86 14.10
C ALA A 73 -4.92 11.79 13.33
N HIS A 74 -6.05 11.34 13.87
CA HIS A 74 -6.91 10.38 13.20
C HIS A 74 -7.56 10.99 11.94
N SER A 75 -8.00 12.24 12.04
CA SER A 75 -8.55 12.98 10.89
C SER A 75 -7.47 13.18 9.85
N GLN A 76 -7.75 12.79 8.61
CA GLN A 76 -6.86 12.93 7.47
C GLN A 76 -5.44 12.33 7.69
N TYR A 77 -5.35 11.21 8.39
CA TYR A 77 -4.05 10.60 8.70
C TYR A 77 -3.24 10.24 7.45
N HIS A 78 -3.90 9.97 6.33
CA HIS A 78 -3.22 9.74 5.03
C HIS A 78 -2.46 10.98 4.55
N VAL A 79 -2.99 12.17 4.80
CA VAL A 79 -2.31 13.44 4.47
C VAL A 79 -1.13 13.67 5.39
N HIS A 80 -1.31 13.47 6.69
CA HIS A 80 -0.24 13.62 7.69
C HIS A 80 0.89 12.64 7.46
N GLY A 81 0.56 11.37 7.18
CA GLY A 81 1.56 10.35 6.87
C GLY A 81 2.37 10.66 5.63
N ALA A 82 1.70 11.07 4.56
CA ALA A 82 2.36 11.48 3.33
C ALA A 82 3.29 12.67 3.54
N TYR A 83 2.88 13.67 4.30
CA TYR A 83 3.70 14.82 4.63
C TYR A 83 4.99 14.42 5.37
N VAL A 84 4.88 13.58 6.38
CA VAL A 84 6.04 13.08 7.12
C VAL A 84 6.99 12.33 6.20
N LEU A 85 6.48 11.44 5.35
CA LEU A 85 7.29 10.67 4.42
C LEU A 85 7.99 11.55 3.38
N GLU A 86 7.32 12.59 2.90
CA GLU A 86 7.88 13.52 1.92
C GLU A 86 9.00 14.39 2.51
N HIS A 87 8.88 14.78 3.77
CA HIS A 87 9.78 15.76 4.41
C HIS A 87 10.77 15.16 5.41
N SER A 88 10.77 13.83 5.60
CA SER A 88 11.73 13.14 6.46
C SER A 88 12.96 12.68 5.69
N ASP A 89 14.10 12.60 6.37
CA ASP A 89 15.26 11.90 5.85
C ASP A 89 15.05 10.39 6.01
N ILE A 90 14.92 9.70 4.89
CA ILE A 90 14.72 8.25 4.87
C ILE A 90 15.92 7.63 4.15
N ALA A 91 16.83 7.07 4.92
CA ALA A 91 18.08 6.51 4.38
C ALA A 91 17.81 5.40 3.35
N GLY A 92 18.54 5.43 2.26
CA GLY A 92 18.44 4.46 1.17
C GLY A 92 17.40 4.79 0.10
N PHE A 93 16.47 5.71 0.37
CA PHE A 93 15.48 6.16 -0.62
C PHE A 93 16.03 7.30 -1.46
N SER A 94 15.93 7.20 -2.78
CA SER A 94 16.08 8.36 -3.65
C SER A 94 14.92 9.33 -3.43
N ARG A 95 15.09 10.58 -3.83
CA ARG A 95 14.00 11.56 -3.75
C ARG A 95 12.77 11.09 -4.51
N GLN A 96 12.95 10.50 -5.68
CA GLN A 96 11.86 9.97 -6.50
C GLN A 96 11.14 8.81 -5.80
N GLN A 97 11.88 7.88 -5.19
CA GLN A 97 11.30 6.78 -4.42
C GLN A 97 10.53 7.29 -3.21
N GLN A 98 11.06 8.28 -2.51
CA GLN A 98 10.42 8.91 -1.36
C GLN A 98 9.09 9.56 -1.77
N LEU A 99 9.05 10.28 -2.88
CA LEU A 99 7.84 10.88 -3.42
C LEU A 99 6.82 9.83 -3.87
N PHE A 100 7.28 8.73 -4.44
CA PHE A 100 6.43 7.60 -4.81
C PHE A 100 5.76 6.99 -3.56
N LEU A 101 6.54 6.73 -2.53
CA LEU A 101 6.04 6.21 -1.26
C LEU A 101 5.02 7.17 -0.62
N ALA A 102 5.33 8.44 -0.55
CA ALA A 102 4.44 9.47 -0.02
C ALA A 102 3.13 9.54 -0.82
N ALA A 103 3.20 9.44 -2.14
CA ALA A 103 2.02 9.46 -3.01
C ALA A 103 1.13 8.24 -2.79
N LEU A 104 1.69 7.05 -2.57
CA LEU A 104 0.91 5.85 -2.24
C LEU A 104 0.16 6.03 -0.92
N VAL A 105 0.82 6.52 0.11
CA VAL A 105 0.21 6.77 1.42
C VAL A 105 -0.85 7.87 1.32
N ARG A 106 -0.58 8.96 0.58
CA ARG A 106 -1.53 10.05 0.39
C ARG A 106 -2.82 9.58 -0.29
N ASN A 107 -2.73 8.63 -1.20
CA ASN A 107 -3.83 8.20 -2.04
C ASN A 107 -4.47 6.87 -1.63
N HIS A 108 -4.11 6.30 -0.47
CA HIS A 108 -4.68 5.03 -0.04
C HIS A 108 -6.11 5.14 0.52
N ARG A 109 -6.60 6.36 0.73
CA ARG A 109 -7.99 6.65 1.15
C ARG A 109 -8.45 8.01 0.61
N ARG A 110 -9.76 8.22 0.62
CA ARG A 110 -10.38 9.43 0.07
C ARG A 110 -10.12 9.59 -1.43
N ASN A 111 -10.29 10.76 -1.97
CA ASN A 111 -10.07 11.02 -3.39
C ASN A 111 -8.60 10.97 -3.77
N ILE A 112 -8.30 10.45 -4.95
CA ILE A 112 -6.94 10.49 -5.48
C ILE A 112 -6.57 11.95 -5.79
N SER A 113 -5.47 12.40 -5.19
CA SER A 113 -4.96 13.75 -5.37
C SER A 113 -4.05 13.83 -6.59
N ASN A 114 -4.51 14.46 -7.65
CA ASN A 114 -3.68 14.72 -8.82
C ASN A 114 -2.44 15.54 -8.46
N LYS A 115 -2.60 16.51 -7.57
CA LYS A 115 -1.50 17.36 -7.09
C LYS A 115 -0.37 16.54 -6.45
N SER A 116 -0.68 15.46 -5.75
CA SER A 116 0.33 14.59 -5.14
C SER A 116 1.18 13.85 -6.19
N LEU A 117 0.69 13.75 -7.41
CA LEU A 117 1.36 13.07 -8.52
C LEU A 117 2.19 14.02 -9.38
N ASP A 118 1.94 15.32 -9.31
CA ASP A 118 2.58 16.33 -10.19
C ASP A 118 4.10 16.41 -9.96
N ALA A 119 4.58 16.08 -8.77
CA ALA A 119 6.00 16.03 -8.47
C ALA A 119 6.73 14.82 -9.06
N LEU A 120 6.00 13.86 -9.62
CA LEU A 120 6.55 12.63 -10.21
C LEU A 120 6.59 12.75 -11.72
N PRO A 121 7.61 12.15 -12.39
CA PRO A 121 7.61 12.05 -13.84
C PRO A 121 6.36 11.37 -14.38
N ASP A 122 5.86 11.80 -15.52
CA ASP A 122 4.62 11.29 -16.13
C ASP A 122 4.61 9.77 -16.25
N ARG A 123 5.75 9.17 -16.59
CA ARG A 123 5.90 7.72 -16.71
C ARG A 123 5.61 6.97 -15.42
N LEU A 124 5.82 7.60 -14.25
CA LEU A 124 5.55 7.00 -12.94
C LEU A 124 4.16 7.27 -12.43
N GLN A 125 3.48 8.29 -12.93
CA GLN A 125 2.14 8.63 -12.46
C GLN A 125 1.14 7.50 -12.67
N ALA A 126 1.20 6.80 -13.80
CA ALA A 126 0.36 5.63 -14.07
C ALA A 126 0.65 4.49 -13.09
N GLN A 127 1.92 4.17 -12.84
CA GLN A 127 2.31 3.15 -11.88
C GLN A 127 1.87 3.49 -10.47
N VAL A 128 2.00 4.74 -10.05
CA VAL A 128 1.52 5.18 -8.73
C VAL A 128 0.02 5.03 -8.61
N ARG A 129 -0.76 5.45 -9.60
CA ARG A 129 -2.22 5.32 -9.60
C ARG A 129 -2.65 3.86 -9.47
N ARG A 130 -2.09 2.98 -10.28
CA ARG A 130 -2.38 1.55 -10.28
C ARG A 130 -1.98 0.89 -8.97
N SER A 131 -0.80 1.21 -8.47
CA SER A 131 -0.34 0.72 -7.16
C SER A 131 -1.22 1.25 -6.02
N ALA A 132 -1.62 2.52 -6.06
CA ALA A 132 -2.50 3.10 -5.06
C ALA A 132 -3.87 2.40 -5.02
N VAL A 133 -4.43 2.01 -6.15
CA VAL A 133 -5.69 1.25 -6.21
C VAL A 133 -5.56 -0.07 -5.47
N LEU A 134 -4.46 -0.79 -5.65
CA LEU A 134 -4.20 -2.05 -4.95
C LEU A 134 -4.09 -1.84 -3.44
N LEU A 135 -3.38 -0.82 -3.01
CA LEU A 135 -3.24 -0.48 -1.60
C LEU A 135 -4.60 -0.10 -0.98
N ARG A 136 -5.38 0.71 -1.67
CA ARG A 136 -6.73 1.12 -1.25
C ARG A 136 -7.62 -0.10 -0.99
N LEU A 137 -7.64 -1.05 -1.91
CA LEU A 137 -8.42 -2.28 -1.77
C LEU A 137 -7.96 -3.10 -0.57
N ALA A 138 -6.66 -3.29 -0.41
CA ALA A 138 -6.12 -4.03 0.74
C ALA A 138 -6.48 -3.36 2.08
N VAL A 139 -6.39 -2.03 2.15
CA VAL A 139 -6.76 -1.27 3.35
C VAL A 139 -8.25 -1.40 3.64
N LEU A 140 -9.12 -1.29 2.62
CA LEU A 140 -10.57 -1.46 2.79
C LEU A 140 -10.92 -2.84 3.33
N LEU A 141 -10.30 -3.89 2.80
CA LEU A 141 -10.54 -5.28 3.22
C LEU A 141 -10.16 -5.53 4.69
N HIS A 142 -9.27 -4.74 5.24
CA HIS A 142 -8.80 -4.85 6.63
C HIS A 142 -9.22 -3.67 7.52
N ARG A 143 -10.19 -2.88 7.11
CA ARG A 143 -10.60 -1.65 7.81
C ARG A 143 -11.10 -1.90 9.23
N SER A 144 -11.71 -3.05 9.50
CA SER A 144 -12.19 -3.41 10.84
C SER A 144 -11.08 -3.75 11.83
N HIS A 145 -9.85 -3.94 11.37
CA HIS A 145 -8.71 -4.42 12.17
C HIS A 145 -8.96 -5.77 12.86
N GLU A 146 -9.91 -6.54 12.35
CA GLU A 146 -10.26 -7.85 12.89
C GLU A 146 -9.36 -8.97 12.39
N ASP A 147 -9.12 -9.95 13.24
CA ASP A 147 -8.51 -11.21 12.84
C ASP A 147 -9.52 -12.02 12.02
N GLY A 148 -9.30 -12.07 10.75
CA GLY A 148 -10.16 -12.82 9.85
C GLY A 148 -9.42 -13.20 8.59
N THR A 149 -9.69 -14.39 8.09
CA THR A 149 -9.13 -14.82 6.81
C THR A 149 -9.87 -14.12 5.68
N ILE A 150 -9.13 -13.35 4.86
CA ILE A 150 -9.66 -12.81 3.62
C ILE A 150 -9.89 -13.98 2.65
N PRO A 151 -11.08 -14.14 2.09
CA PRO A 151 -11.34 -15.19 1.12
C PRO A 151 -10.51 -14.99 -0.14
N LYS A 152 -10.44 -16.01 -0.96
CA LYS A 152 -9.78 -15.90 -2.26
C LYS A 152 -10.55 -14.91 -3.14
N LEU A 153 -9.89 -13.83 -3.50
CA LEU A 153 -10.43 -12.78 -4.36
C LEU A 153 -9.96 -13.00 -5.80
N GLN A 154 -10.80 -12.65 -6.76
CA GLN A 154 -10.41 -12.64 -8.17
C GLN A 154 -10.48 -11.21 -8.70
N LEU A 155 -9.38 -10.76 -9.28
CA LEU A 155 -9.29 -9.47 -9.94
C LEU A 155 -9.30 -9.63 -11.45
N ARG A 156 -10.02 -8.74 -12.13
CA ARG A 156 -10.01 -8.60 -13.58
C ARG A 156 -9.61 -7.18 -13.95
N VAL A 157 -8.61 -7.06 -14.81
CA VAL A 157 -8.17 -5.79 -15.33
C VAL A 157 -8.88 -5.47 -16.64
N ASN A 158 -9.45 -4.27 -16.72
CA ASN A 158 -10.02 -3.72 -17.93
C ASN A 158 -9.49 -2.28 -18.10
N GLY A 159 -8.41 -2.12 -18.89
CA GLY A 159 -7.73 -0.84 -19.02
C GLY A 159 -7.18 -0.36 -17.66
N ASN A 160 -7.65 0.78 -17.19
CA ASN A 160 -7.29 1.32 -15.89
C ASN A 160 -8.27 0.93 -14.76
N ALA A 161 -9.29 0.16 -15.07
CA ALA A 161 -10.26 -0.30 -14.10
C ALA A 161 -9.98 -1.73 -13.63
N ILE A 162 -10.34 -2.01 -12.39
CA ILE A 162 -10.30 -3.35 -11.80
C ILE A 162 -11.72 -3.77 -11.42
N GLY A 163 -12.08 -4.98 -11.87
CA GLY A 163 -13.24 -5.70 -11.32
C GLY A 163 -12.79 -6.65 -10.22
N ILE A 164 -13.52 -6.68 -9.13
CA ILE A 164 -13.29 -7.60 -8.00
C ILE A 164 -14.44 -8.60 -7.92
N SER A 165 -14.13 -9.89 -7.84
CA SER A 165 -15.06 -10.94 -7.45
C SER A 165 -14.78 -11.37 -6.02
N ILE A 166 -15.80 -11.22 -5.17
CA ILE A 166 -15.74 -11.56 -3.74
C ILE A 166 -16.88 -12.54 -3.45
N PRO A 167 -16.65 -13.63 -2.68
CA PRO A 167 -17.75 -14.53 -2.28
C PRO A 167 -18.86 -13.77 -1.55
N GLY A 168 -20.10 -13.88 -2.06
CA GLY A 168 -21.24 -13.12 -1.56
C GLY A 168 -21.55 -13.37 -0.08
N HIS A 169 -21.44 -14.63 0.37
CA HIS A 169 -21.68 -15.00 1.76
C HIS A 169 -20.70 -14.33 2.74
N TRP A 170 -19.46 -14.07 2.31
CA TRP A 170 -18.47 -13.35 3.12
C TRP A 170 -18.82 -11.87 3.24
N LEU A 171 -19.29 -11.24 2.15
CA LEU A 171 -19.73 -9.84 2.17
C LEU A 171 -21.05 -9.64 2.93
N ASP A 172 -21.95 -10.61 2.91
CA ASP A 172 -23.23 -10.54 3.63
C ASP A 172 -23.04 -10.39 5.14
N GLN A 173 -21.95 -10.92 5.67
CA GLN A 173 -21.55 -10.77 7.05
C GLN A 173 -20.83 -9.44 7.35
N ARG A 174 -20.56 -8.64 6.34
CA ARG A 174 -19.78 -7.39 6.41
C ARG A 174 -20.45 -6.26 5.62
N PRO A 175 -21.62 -5.80 6.08
CA PRO A 175 -22.41 -4.81 5.32
C PRO A 175 -21.70 -3.48 5.16
N LEU A 176 -20.90 -3.05 6.14
CA LEU A 176 -20.12 -1.81 6.04
C LEU A 176 -19.03 -1.92 4.97
N LEU A 177 -18.33 -3.06 4.90
CA LEU A 177 -17.34 -3.31 3.87
C LEU A 177 -17.98 -3.35 2.48
N ARG A 178 -19.12 -4.01 2.34
CA ARG A 178 -19.89 -4.03 1.08
C ARG A 178 -20.19 -2.60 0.61
N SER A 179 -20.70 -1.78 1.52
CA SER A 179 -21.00 -0.37 1.21
C SER A 179 -19.73 0.39 0.80
N ASP A 180 -18.63 0.22 1.51
CA ASP A 180 -17.36 0.87 1.19
C ASP A 180 -16.85 0.49 -0.20
N LEU A 181 -16.93 -0.80 -0.56
CA LEU A 181 -16.51 -1.29 -1.89
C LEU A 181 -17.42 -0.79 -3.02
N GLU A 182 -18.71 -0.65 -2.77
CA GLU A 182 -19.68 -0.11 -3.74
C GLU A 182 -19.45 1.37 -4.04
N HIS A 183 -18.81 2.11 -3.12
CA HIS A 183 -18.51 3.53 -3.28
C HIS A 183 -17.07 3.81 -3.75
N GLU A 184 -16.23 2.78 -3.93
CA GLU A 184 -14.84 2.89 -4.42
C GLU A 184 -14.76 2.91 -5.95
#